data_8b06dbcd980b63dd855c0a0f802536f6
#
_entry.id   8b06dbcd980b63dd855c0a0f802536f6
#
_cell.length_a   1.000
_cell.length_b   1.000
_cell.length_c   1.000
_cell.angle_alpha   90.00
_cell.angle_beta   90.00
_cell.angle_gamma   90.00
#
_symmetry.space_group_name_H-M   'P 1'
#
loop_
_entity.id
_entity.type
_entity.pdbx_description
1 polymer ?
#
loop_
_entity_poly.entity_id
_entity_poly.type
_entity_poly.pdbx_seq_one_letter_code
_entity_poly.pdbx_strand_id
1 'polypeptide(L)'
;MQLEIVKKDITTISSDFLICHCISADAAMGAGVALALVRRFPSMKPEVRDCLKDIPFAQRVSQVVFFVDDISNTIIANMITKAHYWDKSSTMPQGVYLDNLRRCLVSVRQVMLERGIKKLAMPKIGCGLDRCSWMEVESIILDVFDGTDIDITVCVL
;
A
#
# COMPACT_ATOMS: atom_id res chain seq x y z
N MET A 1 -10.34 -16.31 2.51
CA MET A 1 -9.77 -15.01 2.89
C MET A 1 -10.23 -14.67 4.30
N GLN A 2 -9.31 -14.27 5.17
CA GLN A 2 -9.61 -13.77 6.51
C GLN A 2 -8.95 -12.40 6.66
N LEU A 3 -9.62 -11.51 7.39
CA LEU A 3 -9.07 -10.21 7.75
C LEU A 3 -9.13 -10.06 9.27
N GLU A 4 -7.98 -9.75 9.88
CA GLU A 4 -7.90 -9.46 11.30
C GLU A 4 -7.16 -8.15 11.54
N ILE A 5 -7.52 -7.45 12.61
CA ILE A 5 -6.85 -6.24 13.06
C ILE A 5 -6.04 -6.59 14.29
N VAL A 6 -4.74 -6.31 14.27
CA VAL A 6 -3.83 -6.65 15.37
C VAL A 6 -3.05 -5.41 15.82
N LYS A 7 -2.73 -5.36 17.09
CA LYS A 7 -1.84 -4.33 17.64
C LYS A 7 -0.40 -4.76 17.43
N LYS A 8 0.21 -4.24 16.35
CA LYS A 8 1.58 -4.60 15.94
C LYS A 8 2.20 -3.50 15.10
N ASP A 9 3.49 -3.27 15.28
CA ASP A 9 4.26 -2.41 14.39
C ASP A 9 4.50 -3.15 13.07
N ILE A 10 4.01 -2.60 11.97
CA ILE A 10 4.12 -3.22 10.64
C ILE A 10 5.57 -3.40 10.20
N THR A 11 6.50 -2.57 10.69
CA THR A 11 7.92 -2.70 10.35
C THR A 11 8.58 -3.94 10.94
N THR A 12 7.91 -4.60 11.87
CA THR A 12 8.39 -5.81 12.55
C THR A 12 7.75 -7.09 12.00
N ILE A 13 6.87 -6.99 11.01
CA ILE A 13 6.20 -8.16 10.46
C ILE A 13 7.21 -9.07 9.73
N SER A 14 6.97 -10.38 9.76
CA SER A 14 7.90 -11.34 9.13
C SER A 14 7.89 -11.25 7.59
N SER A 15 8.97 -11.71 6.97
CA SER A 15 9.18 -11.58 5.53
C SER A 15 8.28 -12.48 4.67
N ASP A 16 7.52 -13.37 5.27
CA ASP A 16 6.52 -14.16 4.56
C ASP A 16 5.24 -13.38 4.25
N PHE A 17 5.10 -12.18 4.81
CA PHE A 17 4.04 -11.24 4.45
C PHE A 17 4.50 -10.33 3.30
N LEU A 18 3.62 -10.08 2.34
CA LEU A 18 3.73 -8.89 1.50
C LEU A 18 3.15 -7.72 2.29
N ILE A 19 3.83 -6.60 2.32
CA ILE A 19 3.35 -5.38 2.97
C ILE A 19 2.81 -4.44 1.89
N CYS A 20 1.63 -3.86 2.08
CA CYS A 20 1.15 -2.79 1.23
C CYS A 20 0.85 -1.52 2.04
N HIS A 21 1.10 -0.38 1.44
CA HIS A 21 0.78 0.94 1.99
C HIS A 21 0.57 1.94 0.87
N CYS A 22 0.05 3.12 1.22
CA CYS A 22 -0.26 4.17 0.25
C CYS A 22 0.83 5.23 0.21
N ILE A 23 1.19 5.66 -1.01
CA ILE A 23 2.11 6.76 -1.27
C ILE A 23 1.48 7.74 -2.26
N SER A 24 2.10 8.91 -2.42
CA SER A 24 1.78 9.87 -3.47
C SER A 24 2.70 9.71 -4.67
N ALA A 25 2.26 10.21 -5.84
CA ALA A 25 3.01 10.12 -7.08
C ALA A 25 4.36 10.88 -7.04
N ASP A 26 4.48 11.88 -6.16
CA ASP A 26 5.75 12.59 -5.91
C ASP A 26 6.76 11.77 -5.09
N ALA A 27 6.34 10.61 -4.57
CA ALA A 27 7.16 9.73 -3.72
C ALA A 27 7.84 10.48 -2.55
N ALA A 28 7.13 11.40 -1.92
CA ALA A 28 7.64 12.16 -0.78
C ALA A 28 7.94 11.25 0.41
N MET A 29 7.02 10.35 0.76
CA MET A 29 7.19 9.31 1.78
C MET A 29 7.77 9.86 3.10
N GLY A 30 7.37 11.07 3.46
CA GLY A 30 7.97 11.82 4.57
C GLY A 30 7.20 11.82 5.87
N ALA A 31 6.12 11.02 5.98
CA ALA A 31 5.28 10.99 7.18
C ALA A 31 4.61 9.63 7.37
N GLY A 32 4.13 9.36 8.58
CA GLY A 32 3.33 8.19 8.90
C GLY A 32 4.04 6.87 8.62
N VAL A 33 3.27 5.87 8.16
CA VAL A 33 3.77 4.53 7.87
C VAL A 33 4.82 4.55 6.76
N ALA A 34 4.66 5.39 5.74
CA ALA A 34 5.64 5.49 4.66
C ALA A 34 7.02 5.86 5.19
N LEU A 35 7.10 6.84 6.09
CA LEU A 35 8.37 7.23 6.72
C LEU A 35 8.95 6.10 7.57
N ALA A 36 8.12 5.42 8.34
CA ALA A 36 8.55 4.28 9.16
C ALA A 36 9.15 3.16 8.29
N LEU A 37 8.52 2.84 7.16
CA LEU A 37 9.01 1.84 6.22
C LEU A 37 10.31 2.30 5.54
N VAL A 38 10.43 3.58 5.19
CA VAL A 38 11.67 4.13 4.61
C VAL A 38 12.83 4.01 5.61
N ARG A 39 12.58 4.27 6.89
CA ARG A 39 13.61 4.11 7.93
C ARG A 39 14.02 2.66 8.14
N ARG A 40 13.07 1.74 8.05
CA ARG A 40 13.33 0.31 8.20
C ARG A 40 14.00 -0.28 6.95
N PHE A 41 13.67 0.22 5.76
CA PHE A 41 14.19 -0.22 4.46
C PHE A 41 14.76 0.99 3.71
N PRO A 42 16.00 1.40 4.04
CA PRO A 42 16.56 2.66 3.51
C PRO A 42 16.72 2.70 1.99
N SER A 43 16.86 1.55 1.32
CA SER A 43 17.00 1.51 -0.15
C SER A 43 15.67 1.65 -0.88
N MET A 44 14.53 1.56 -0.18
CA MET A 44 13.21 1.55 -0.82
C MET A 44 12.90 2.87 -1.54
N LYS A 45 13.06 4.00 -0.86
CA LYS A 45 12.70 5.30 -1.44
C LYS A 45 13.50 5.64 -2.70
N PRO A 46 14.84 5.48 -2.71
CA PRO A 46 15.62 5.68 -3.93
C PRO A 46 15.19 4.75 -5.08
N GLU A 47 14.92 3.48 -4.80
CA GLU A 47 14.48 2.52 -5.82
C GLU A 47 13.10 2.86 -6.38
N VAL A 48 12.16 3.25 -5.51
CA VAL A 48 10.82 3.68 -5.94
C VAL A 48 10.93 4.91 -6.84
N ARG A 49 11.73 5.90 -6.44
CA ARG A 49 11.93 7.11 -7.25
C ARG A 49 12.60 6.82 -8.57
N ASP A 50 13.57 5.91 -8.60
CA ASP A 50 14.22 5.48 -9.83
C ASP A 50 13.24 4.81 -10.79
N CYS A 51 12.39 3.95 -10.27
CA CYS A 51 11.33 3.30 -11.05
C CYS A 51 10.35 4.34 -11.63
N LEU A 52 9.98 5.36 -10.87
CA LEU A 52 9.00 6.36 -11.29
C LEU A 52 9.53 7.39 -12.28
N LYS A 53 10.84 7.62 -12.34
CA LYS A 53 11.42 8.66 -13.23
C LYS A 53 11.08 8.46 -14.70
N ASP A 54 10.87 7.21 -15.14
CA ASP A 54 10.53 6.85 -16.51
C ASP A 54 9.02 6.82 -16.77
N ILE A 55 8.20 7.09 -15.75
CA ILE A 55 6.75 7.14 -15.86
C ILE A 55 6.31 8.60 -15.77
N PRO A 56 5.63 9.15 -16.81
CA PRO A 56 5.11 10.52 -16.73
C PRO A 56 4.28 10.72 -15.47
N PHE A 57 4.44 11.86 -14.81
CA PHE A 57 3.80 12.15 -13.52
C PHE A 57 2.29 11.89 -13.55
N ALA A 58 1.61 12.34 -14.61
CA ALA A 58 0.17 12.18 -14.76
C ALA A 58 -0.29 10.72 -14.91
N GLN A 59 0.61 9.78 -15.15
CA GLN A 59 0.31 8.36 -15.32
C GLN A 59 0.65 7.52 -14.10
N ARG A 60 1.19 8.13 -13.05
CA ARG A 60 1.67 7.39 -11.87
C ARG A 60 0.56 6.96 -10.93
N VAL A 61 -0.51 7.74 -10.80
CA VAL A 61 -1.63 7.43 -9.91
C VAL A 61 -2.30 6.12 -10.34
N SER A 62 -2.65 5.29 -9.40
CA SER A 62 -3.17 3.92 -9.55
C SER A 62 -2.12 2.88 -9.94
N GLN A 63 -0.85 3.26 -10.08
CA GLN A 63 0.25 2.31 -10.24
C GLN A 63 0.71 1.79 -8.87
N VAL A 64 1.30 0.61 -8.87
CA VAL A 64 1.92 0.02 -7.69
C VAL A 64 3.39 -0.25 -8.00
N VAL A 65 4.28 0.28 -7.17
CA VAL A 65 5.71 0.01 -7.30
C VAL A 65 6.10 -1.02 -6.24
N PHE A 66 6.48 -2.21 -6.69
CA PHE A 66 6.90 -3.29 -5.80
C PHE A 66 8.40 -3.16 -5.52
N PHE A 67 8.73 -3.14 -4.24
CA PHE A 67 10.11 -3.14 -3.76
C PHE A 67 10.40 -4.46 -3.07
N VAL A 68 11.58 -5.04 -3.33
CA VAL A 68 12.04 -6.25 -2.65
C VAL A 68 13.32 -5.91 -1.90
N ASP A 69 13.30 -6.11 -0.58
CA ASP A 69 14.49 -5.89 0.24
C ASP A 69 15.49 -7.02 0.06
N ASP A 70 16.72 -6.69 -0.32
CA ASP A 70 17.77 -7.67 -0.63
C ASP A 70 18.19 -8.52 0.58
N ILE A 71 18.03 -7.99 1.79
CA ILE A 71 18.46 -8.66 3.02
C ILE A 71 17.39 -9.63 3.52
N SER A 72 16.16 -9.16 3.67
CA SER A 72 15.06 -9.93 4.26
C SER A 72 14.16 -10.62 3.25
N ASN A 73 14.25 -10.26 1.97
CA ASN A 73 13.31 -10.64 0.92
C ASN A 73 11.88 -10.14 1.14
N THR A 74 11.68 -9.19 2.04
CA THR A 74 10.38 -8.56 2.25
C THR A 74 9.94 -7.84 0.99
N ILE A 75 8.71 -8.06 0.56
CA ILE A 75 8.11 -7.37 -0.59
C ILE A 75 7.19 -6.29 -0.07
N ILE A 76 7.38 -5.06 -0.53
CA ILE A 76 6.55 -3.91 -0.18
C ILE A 76 5.90 -3.37 -1.44
N ALA A 77 4.57 -3.36 -1.45
CA ALA A 77 3.77 -2.76 -2.51
C ALA A 77 3.50 -1.30 -2.16
N ASN A 78 4.13 -0.40 -2.89
CA ASN A 78 3.93 1.05 -2.76
C ASN A 78 2.80 1.45 -3.70
N MET A 79 1.60 1.63 -3.15
CA MET A 79 0.38 1.93 -3.89
C MET A 79 0.23 3.45 -4.06
N ILE A 80 0.18 3.92 -5.30
CA ILE A 80 0.07 5.35 -5.60
C ILE A 80 -1.42 5.72 -5.70
N THR A 81 -1.95 6.29 -4.64
CA THR A 81 -3.39 6.58 -4.52
C THR A 81 -3.73 8.05 -4.78
N LYS A 82 -2.73 8.93 -4.83
CA LYS A 82 -2.91 10.38 -5.02
C LYS A 82 -1.70 10.98 -5.70
N ALA A 83 -1.87 12.18 -6.29
CA ALA A 83 -0.80 12.85 -7.01
C ALA A 83 0.26 13.44 -6.07
N HIS A 84 -0.15 14.23 -5.09
CA HIS A 84 0.77 14.98 -4.22
C HIS A 84 0.60 14.57 -2.76
N TYR A 85 1.67 14.68 -1.97
CA TYR A 85 1.67 14.27 -0.56
C TYR A 85 0.65 15.06 0.27
N TRP A 86 0.29 16.28 -0.13
CA TRP A 86 -0.69 17.12 0.58
C TRP A 86 -2.14 16.81 0.21
N ASP A 87 -2.39 16.02 -0.83
CA ASP A 87 -3.75 15.63 -1.19
C ASP A 87 -4.35 14.70 -0.15
N LYS A 88 -5.66 14.76 -0.01
CA LYS A 88 -6.46 13.91 0.88
C LYS A 88 -7.70 13.45 0.13
N SER A 89 -8.37 12.41 0.61
CA SER A 89 -9.64 11.98 0.00
C SER A 89 -10.66 13.12 -0.10
N SER A 90 -10.69 14.02 0.89
CA SER A 90 -11.61 15.15 0.94
C SER A 90 -11.24 16.29 -0.03
N THR A 91 -9.99 16.40 -0.47
CA THR A 91 -9.54 17.45 -1.42
C THR A 91 -9.52 16.95 -2.87
N MET A 92 -9.85 15.69 -3.10
CA MET A 92 -9.98 15.09 -4.41
C MET A 92 -11.44 14.99 -4.81
N PRO A 93 -11.77 14.89 -6.10
CA PRO A 93 -13.15 14.63 -6.52
C PRO A 93 -13.70 13.38 -5.81
N GLN A 94 -15.01 13.41 -5.49
CA GLN A 94 -15.67 12.34 -4.74
C GLN A 94 -15.43 10.98 -5.38
N GLY A 95 -15.02 10.01 -4.58
CA GLY A 95 -14.81 8.62 -5.00
C GLY A 95 -13.49 8.35 -5.73
N VAL A 96 -12.75 9.37 -6.15
CA VAL A 96 -11.52 9.19 -6.94
C VAL A 96 -10.44 8.49 -6.11
N TYR A 97 -10.23 8.90 -4.85
CA TYR A 97 -9.23 8.25 -3.99
C TYR A 97 -9.52 6.76 -3.81
N LEU A 98 -10.77 6.42 -3.49
CA LEU A 98 -11.17 5.03 -3.27
C LEU A 98 -11.09 4.20 -4.56
N ASP A 99 -11.38 4.79 -5.72
CA ASP A 99 -11.20 4.12 -7.01
C ASP A 99 -9.73 3.83 -7.28
N ASN A 100 -8.85 4.78 -6.99
CA ASN A 100 -7.40 4.59 -7.11
C ASN A 100 -6.91 3.49 -6.19
N LEU A 101 -7.37 3.49 -4.95
CA LEU A 101 -7.04 2.45 -3.96
C LEU A 101 -7.49 1.07 -4.43
N ARG A 102 -8.70 0.94 -4.94
CA ARG A 102 -9.22 -0.32 -5.49
C ARG A 102 -8.33 -0.85 -6.61
N ARG A 103 -7.96 0.01 -7.55
CA ARG A 103 -7.09 -0.39 -8.67
C ARG A 103 -5.73 -0.87 -8.19
N CYS A 104 -5.15 -0.18 -7.21
CA CYS A 104 -3.89 -0.60 -6.60
C CYS A 104 -4.03 -1.97 -5.92
N LEU A 105 -5.08 -2.19 -5.15
CA LEU A 105 -5.31 -3.46 -4.46
C LEU A 105 -5.55 -4.62 -5.45
N VAL A 106 -6.20 -4.37 -6.57
CA VAL A 106 -6.34 -5.38 -7.65
C VAL A 106 -4.96 -5.78 -8.17
N SER A 107 -4.06 -4.82 -8.38
CA SER A 107 -2.68 -5.11 -8.80
C SER A 107 -1.91 -5.92 -7.75
N VAL A 108 -2.07 -5.59 -6.47
CA VAL A 108 -1.45 -6.35 -5.37
C VAL A 108 -1.97 -7.79 -5.34
N ARG A 109 -3.28 -7.97 -5.44
CA ARG A 109 -3.90 -9.29 -5.52
C ARG A 109 -3.32 -10.11 -6.68
N GLN A 110 -3.21 -9.51 -7.85
CA GLN A 110 -2.68 -10.18 -9.05
C GLN A 110 -1.27 -10.71 -8.81
N VAL A 111 -0.38 -9.88 -8.28
CA VAL A 111 1.01 -10.28 -8.00
C VAL A 111 1.07 -11.37 -6.95
N MET A 112 0.27 -11.27 -5.89
CA MET A 112 0.22 -12.28 -4.84
C MET A 112 -0.24 -13.63 -5.37
N LEU A 113 -1.28 -13.66 -6.19
CA LEU A 113 -1.78 -14.90 -6.80
C LEU A 113 -0.76 -15.53 -7.75
N GLU A 114 -0.10 -14.73 -8.57
CA GLU A 114 0.93 -15.20 -9.50
C GLU A 114 2.15 -15.80 -8.77
N ARG A 115 2.50 -15.24 -7.62
CA ARG A 115 3.68 -15.65 -6.84
C ARG A 115 3.37 -16.65 -5.72
N GLY A 116 2.09 -17.00 -5.53
CA GLY A 116 1.68 -17.90 -4.45
C GLY A 116 1.86 -17.32 -3.06
N ILE A 117 1.81 -15.98 -2.90
CA ILE A 117 1.92 -15.31 -1.62
C ILE A 117 0.53 -15.25 -0.99
N LYS A 118 0.41 -15.71 0.25
CA LYS A 118 -0.89 -15.86 0.93
C LYS A 118 -1.09 -14.99 2.14
N LYS A 119 -0.08 -14.20 2.54
CA LYS A 119 -0.14 -13.32 3.70
C LYS A 119 0.10 -11.89 3.29
N LEU A 120 -0.86 -11.02 3.59
CA LEU A 120 -0.81 -9.59 3.30
C LEU A 120 -0.90 -8.80 4.60
N ALA A 121 0.04 -7.89 4.81
CA ALA A 121 0.01 -6.96 5.93
C ALA A 121 -0.19 -5.54 5.42
N MET A 122 -0.96 -4.75 6.15
CA MET A 122 -1.20 -3.35 5.84
C MET A 122 -1.52 -2.57 7.12
N PRO A 123 -1.26 -1.26 7.15
CA PRO A 123 -1.88 -0.41 8.16
C PRO A 123 -3.35 -0.21 7.81
N LYS A 124 -4.09 0.61 8.58
CA LYS A 124 -5.42 1.08 8.12
C LYS A 124 -5.22 2.04 6.94
N ILE A 125 -4.98 1.46 5.77
CA ILE A 125 -4.63 2.19 4.55
C ILE A 125 -5.65 3.27 4.21
N GLY A 126 -5.16 4.45 3.82
CA GLY A 126 -5.99 5.58 3.44
C GLY A 126 -6.72 6.28 4.58
N CYS A 127 -6.63 5.81 5.83
CA CYS A 127 -7.43 6.31 6.95
C CYS A 127 -6.67 7.25 7.88
N GLY A 128 -5.34 7.31 7.79
CA GLY A 128 -4.54 8.25 8.56
C GLY A 128 -4.56 9.65 7.95
N LEU A 129 -3.45 10.06 7.37
CA LEU A 129 -3.30 11.38 6.74
C LEU A 129 -4.26 11.60 5.57
N ASP A 130 -4.66 10.55 4.86
CA ASP A 130 -5.56 10.64 3.71
C ASP A 130 -7.04 10.69 4.08
N ARG A 131 -7.39 10.41 5.32
CA ARG A 131 -8.70 10.64 5.94
C ARG A 131 -9.88 9.89 5.32
N CYS A 132 -9.67 8.72 4.76
CA CYS A 132 -10.78 7.84 4.36
C CYS A 132 -11.48 7.24 5.57
N SER A 133 -12.74 6.89 5.41
CA SER A 133 -13.46 6.06 6.38
C SER A 133 -12.95 4.61 6.30
N TRP A 134 -12.59 4.04 7.45
CA TRP A 134 -12.16 2.64 7.49
C TRP A 134 -13.25 1.69 7.00
N MET A 135 -14.52 1.97 7.30
CA MET A 135 -15.62 1.14 6.83
C MET A 135 -15.64 1.02 5.30
N GLU A 136 -15.43 2.13 4.59
CA GLU A 136 -15.38 2.14 3.13
C GLU A 136 -14.14 1.41 2.60
N VAL A 137 -12.99 1.63 3.22
CA VAL A 137 -11.74 0.97 2.83
C VAL A 137 -11.82 -0.53 3.08
N GLU A 138 -12.32 -0.95 4.24
CA GLU A 138 -12.49 -2.37 4.57
C GLU A 138 -13.42 -3.06 3.56
N SER A 139 -14.51 -2.40 3.19
CA SER A 139 -15.44 -2.93 2.18
C SER A 139 -14.75 -3.19 0.85
N ILE A 140 -13.87 -2.29 0.42
CA ILE A 140 -13.08 -2.46 -0.81
C ILE A 140 -12.11 -3.64 -0.67
N ILE A 141 -11.41 -3.74 0.45
CA ILE A 141 -10.46 -4.83 0.70
C ILE A 141 -11.19 -6.18 0.65
N LEU A 142 -12.31 -6.29 1.34
CA LEU A 142 -13.10 -7.53 1.38
C LEU A 142 -13.61 -7.90 -0.02
N ASP A 143 -14.03 -6.93 -0.81
CA ASP A 143 -14.49 -7.15 -2.17
C ASP A 143 -13.35 -7.60 -3.10
N VAL A 144 -12.21 -6.91 -3.06
CA VAL A 144 -11.07 -7.21 -3.94
C VAL A 144 -10.50 -8.59 -3.66
N PHE A 145 -10.38 -8.99 -2.39
CA PHE A 145 -9.75 -10.26 -2.01
C PHE A 145 -10.76 -11.41 -1.84
N ASP A 146 -12.04 -11.17 -2.11
CA ASP A 146 -13.06 -12.21 -2.06
C ASP A 146 -12.71 -13.39 -2.99
N GLY A 147 -12.95 -14.60 -2.52
CA GLY A 147 -12.67 -15.82 -3.28
C GLY A 147 -11.20 -16.21 -3.35
N THR A 148 -10.30 -15.50 -2.67
CA THR A 148 -8.89 -15.88 -2.56
C THR A 148 -8.61 -16.58 -1.24
N ASP A 149 -7.46 -17.25 -1.13
CA ASP A 149 -6.94 -17.81 0.12
C ASP A 149 -5.90 -16.88 0.80
N ILE A 150 -5.92 -15.61 0.45
CA ILE A 150 -5.02 -14.60 1.04
C ILE A 150 -5.57 -14.18 2.41
N ASP A 151 -4.74 -14.27 3.44
CA ASP A 151 -5.07 -13.78 4.77
C ASP A 151 -4.49 -12.38 4.98
N ILE A 152 -5.32 -11.49 5.48
CA ILE A 152 -4.99 -10.07 5.62
C ILE A 152 -4.86 -9.71 7.08
N THR A 153 -3.73 -9.13 7.45
CA THR A 153 -3.44 -8.62 8.79
C THR A 153 -3.33 -7.10 8.72
N VAL A 154 -4.25 -6.42 9.37
CA VAL A 154 -4.23 -4.97 9.51
C VAL A 154 -3.50 -4.61 10.80
N CYS A 155 -2.36 -3.94 10.67
CA CYS A 155 -1.49 -3.60 11.80
C CYS A 155 -1.83 -2.20 12.31
N VAL A 156 -2.18 -2.09 13.61
CA VAL A 156 -2.41 -0.82 14.30
C VAL A 156 -1.46 -0.72 15.49
N LEU A 157 -1.11 0.50 15.86
CA LEU A 157 -0.25 0.77 17.01
C LEU A 157 -1.02 0.96 18.30
#